data_dbdd68519ca1fd1667a04e1b0b2d74f7
#
_entry.id   dbdd68519ca1fd1667a04e1b0b2d74f7
#
_cell.length_a   1.000
_cell.length_b   1.000
_cell.length_c   1.000
_cell.angle_alpha   90.00
_cell.angle_beta   90.00
_cell.angle_gamma   90.00
#
_symmetry.space_group_name_H-M   'P 1'
#
loop_
_entity.id
_entity.type
_entity.pdbx_description
1 polymer ?
#
loop_
_entity_poly.entity_id
_entity_poly.type
_entity_poly.pdbx_seq_one_letter_code
_entity_poly.pdbx_strand_id
1 'polypeptide(L)' 'MSKMNGRVKFFNDAKGFGFIKDAKTDEEYFVHVSGLIDRIHEDDNVTFELRQGKKGLNAVDVKLI' A
#
# COMPACT_ATOMS: atom_id res chain seq x y z
N MET A 1 -15.80 -6.28 4.40
CA MET A 1 -14.70 -5.59 3.76
C MET A 1 -14.11 -4.57 4.68
N SER A 2 -12.90 -4.82 5.09
CA SER A 2 -12.27 -3.96 6.04
C SER A 2 -11.10 -3.25 5.38
N LYS A 3 -11.13 -1.94 5.41
CA LYS A 3 -9.98 -1.16 5.00
C LYS A 3 -8.99 -1.13 6.13
N MET A 4 -7.74 -1.20 5.78
CA MET A 4 -6.65 -1.16 6.74
C MET A 4 -5.96 0.18 6.66
N ASN A 5 -5.36 0.58 7.76
CA ASN A 5 -4.60 1.83 7.82
C ASN A 5 -3.13 1.49 7.85
N GLY A 6 -2.34 2.29 7.16
CA GLY A 6 -0.91 2.09 7.15
C GLY A 6 -0.17 3.35 6.75
N ARG A 7 1.15 3.19 6.67
CA ARG A 7 2.04 4.27 6.25
C ARG A 7 2.91 3.76 5.12
N VAL A 8 3.09 4.58 4.11
CA VAL A 8 3.95 4.24 2.99
C VAL A 8 5.40 4.21 3.47
N LYS A 9 6.04 3.06 3.37
CA LYS A 9 7.44 2.93 3.72
C LYS A 9 8.32 3.59 2.66
N PHE A 10 8.03 3.30 1.40
CA PHE A 10 8.60 4.00 0.26
C PHE A 10 7.76 3.69 -0.96
N PHE A 11 7.88 4.53 -1.97
CA PHE A 11 7.27 4.27 -3.25
C PHE A 11 8.17 4.78 -4.36
N ASN A 12 8.46 3.91 -5.33
CA ASN A 12 9.31 4.24 -6.46
C ASN A 12 8.42 4.51 -7.68
N ASP A 13 8.21 5.79 -7.98
CA ASP A 13 7.37 6.19 -9.10
C ASP A 13 7.90 5.71 -10.43
N ALA A 14 9.22 5.69 -10.59
CA ALA A 14 9.82 5.30 -11.85
C ALA A 14 9.54 3.83 -12.17
N LYS A 15 9.55 2.97 -11.16
CA LYS A 15 9.30 1.55 -11.34
C LYS A 15 7.86 1.16 -11.04
N GLY A 16 7.11 2.04 -10.41
CA GLY A 16 5.68 1.82 -10.18
C GLY A 16 5.37 0.84 -9.07
N PHE A 17 6.18 0.79 -8.01
CA PHE A 17 5.90 -0.07 -6.86
C PHE A 17 6.47 0.50 -5.58
N GLY A 18 6.01 -0.04 -4.48
CA GLY A 18 6.51 0.33 -3.17
C GLY A 18 6.02 -0.62 -2.11
N PHE A 19 6.15 -0.21 -0.86
CA PHE A 19 5.69 -1.00 0.28
C PHE A 19 4.92 -0.11 1.26
N ILE A 20 3.86 -0.68 1.83
CA ILE A 20 3.06 -0.03 2.85
C ILE A 20 3.20 -0.85 4.12
N LYS A 21 3.43 -0.15 5.24
CA LYS A 21 3.54 -0.80 6.53
C LYS A 21 2.23 -0.66 7.27
N ASP A 22 1.70 -1.79 7.76
CA ASP A 22 0.46 -1.80 8.53
C ASP A 22 0.66 -1.06 9.84
N ALA A 23 -0.27 -0.16 10.17
CA ALA A 23 -0.15 0.65 11.38
C ALA A 23 -0.30 -0.17 12.66
N LYS A 24 -0.97 -1.32 12.59
CA LYS A 24 -1.23 -2.14 13.78
C LYS A 24 -0.21 -3.24 13.99
N THR A 25 0.23 -3.89 12.92
CA THR A 25 1.04 -5.10 13.02
C THR A 25 2.47 -4.92 12.58
N ASP A 26 2.79 -3.76 11.97
CA ASP A 26 4.10 -3.48 11.39
C ASP A 26 4.47 -4.40 10.23
N GLU A 27 3.53 -5.18 9.73
CA GLU A 27 3.77 -5.99 8.54
C GLU A 27 3.83 -5.11 7.32
N GLU A 28 4.65 -5.50 6.34
CA GLU A 28 4.83 -4.74 5.11
C GLU A 28 4.14 -5.46 3.97
N TYR A 29 3.46 -4.69 3.13
CA TYR A 29 2.76 -5.23 1.98
C TYR A 29 3.21 -4.52 0.72
N PHE A 30 3.39 -5.31 -0.34
CA PHE A 30 3.75 -4.79 -1.64
C PHE A 30 2.58 -4.01 -2.23
N VAL A 31 2.87 -2.88 -2.88
CA VAL A 31 1.86 -2.11 -3.59
C VAL A 31 2.39 -1.79 -4.98
N HIS A 32 1.55 -2.01 -5.98
CA HIS A 32 1.86 -1.67 -7.37
C HIS A 32 1.08 -0.42 -7.75
N VAL A 33 1.61 0.36 -8.69
CA VAL A 33 0.96 1.60 -9.10
C VAL A 33 -0.48 1.37 -9.56
N SER A 34 -0.78 0.21 -10.13
CA SER A 34 -2.14 -0.11 -10.57
C SER A 34 -3.11 -0.29 -9.40
N GLY A 35 -2.61 -0.45 -8.18
CA GLY A 35 -3.45 -0.57 -7.00
C GLY A 35 -3.70 0.75 -6.28
N LEU A 36 -3.22 1.85 -6.83
CA LEU A 36 -3.39 3.16 -6.19
C LEU A 36 -4.64 3.85 -6.68
N ILE A 37 -5.40 4.41 -5.74
CA ILE A 37 -6.47 5.35 -6.06
C ILE A 37 -5.88 6.76 -6.09
N ASP A 38 -5.07 7.07 -5.09
CA ASP A 38 -4.37 8.34 -4.99
C ASP A 38 -2.87 8.13 -5.17
N ARG A 39 -2.20 9.15 -5.66
CA ARG A 39 -0.74 9.13 -5.72
C ARG A 39 -0.19 9.23 -4.30
N ILE A 40 0.76 8.37 -3.98
CA ILE A 40 1.33 8.30 -2.64
C ILE A 40 2.82 8.57 -2.66
N HIS A 41 3.33 8.97 -1.50
CA HIS A 41 4.75 9.25 -1.30
C HIS A 41 5.19 8.61 0.01
N GLU A 42 6.50 8.58 0.21
CA GLU A 42 7.08 8.06 1.44
C GLU A 42 6.47 8.77 2.65
N ASP A 43 6.15 7.99 3.68
CA ASP A 43 5.60 8.46 4.95
C ASP A 43 4.14 8.95 4.89
N ASP A 44 3.48 8.83 3.74
CA ASP A 44 2.06 9.17 3.67
C ASP A 44 1.23 8.17 4.47
N ASN A 45 0.20 8.67 5.14
CA ASN A 45 -0.77 7.81 5.80
C ASN A 45 -1.86 7.44 4.79
N VAL A 46 -2.16 6.17 4.70
CA VAL A 46 -3.07 5.66 3.69
C VAL A 46 -4.03 4.63 4.27
N THR A 47 -5.15 4.43 3.58
CA THR A 47 -5.99 3.27 3.77
C THR A 47 -5.83 2.36 2.57
N PHE A 48 -5.98 1.07 2.78
CA PHE A 48 -5.80 0.10 1.70
C PHE A 48 -6.53 -1.18 2.04
N GLU A 49 -6.68 -2.03 1.02
CA GLU A 49 -7.21 -3.39 1.19
C GLU A 49 -6.16 -4.36 0.72
N LEU A 50 -6.28 -5.60 1.16
CA LEU A 50 -5.34 -6.64 0.76
C LEU A 50 -5.99 -7.56 -0.26
N ARG A 51 -5.23 -7.96 -1.25
CA ARG A 51 -5.66 -8.90 -2.26
C ARG A 51 -4.57 -9.94 -2.47
N GLN A 52 -4.99 -11.20 -2.58
CA GLN A 52 -4.06 -12.29 -2.85
C GLN A 52 -3.51 -12.15 -4.25
N GLY A 53 -2.19 -12.04 -4.36
CA GLY A 53 -1.48 -11.98 -5.62
C GLY A 53 -0.64 -13.22 -5.84
N LYS A 54 0.10 -13.25 -6.94
CA LYS A 54 0.93 -14.40 -7.26
C LYS A 54 2.06 -14.62 -6.26
N LYS A 55 2.55 -13.54 -5.68
CA LYS A 55 3.69 -13.59 -4.76
C LYS A 55 3.28 -13.34 -3.32
N GLY A 56 1.99 -13.34 -3.03
CA GLY A 56 1.49 -13.08 -1.70
C GLY A 56 0.48 -11.96 -1.68
N LEU A 57 0.27 -11.37 -0.52
CA LEU A 57 -0.71 -10.31 -0.37
C LEU A 57 -0.18 -8.99 -0.92
N ASN A 58 -1.02 -8.32 -1.69
CA ASN A 58 -0.73 -6.99 -2.22
C ASN A 58 -1.72 -5.98 -1.66
N ALA A 59 -1.25 -4.76 -1.44
CA ALA A 59 -2.14 -3.66 -1.07
C ALA A 59 -2.78 -3.12 -2.33
N VAL A 60 -4.10 -2.94 -2.29
CA VAL A 60 -4.87 -2.39 -3.41
C VAL A 60 -5.83 -1.34 -2.87
N ASP A 61 -6.40 -0.56 -3.80
CA ASP A 61 -7.33 0.52 -3.43
C ASP A 61 -6.70 1.46 -2.42
N VAL A 62 -5.43 1.77 -2.63
CA VAL A 62 -4.66 2.61 -1.73
C VAL A 62 -5.08 4.07 -1.89
N LYS A 63 -5.44 4.69 -0.79
CA LYS A 63 -5.98 6.03 -0.79
C LYS A 63 -5.39 6.82 0.37
N LEU A 64 -5.14 8.10 0.14
CA LEU A 64 -4.66 8.99 1.20
C LEU A 64 -5.77 9.21 2.23
N ILE A 65 -5.35 9.26 3.49
CA ILE A 65 -6.28 9.58 4.57
C ILE A 65 -6.51 11.08 4.62
#